data_697e1bbe60de46410f7944e098f4febf
#
_entry.id   697e1bbe60de46410f7944e098f4febf
#
_cell.length_a   1.000
_cell.length_b   1.000
_cell.length_c   1.000
_cell.angle_alpha   90.00
_cell.angle_beta   90.00
_cell.angle_gamma   90.00
#
_symmetry.space_group_name_H-M   'P 1'
#
loop_
_entity.id
_entity.type
_entity.pdbx_description
1 polymer ?
#
loop_
_entity_poly.entity_id
_entity_poly.type
_entity_poly.pdbx_seq_one_letter_code
_entity_poly.pdbx_strand_id
1 'polypeptide(L)'
;MNRVNGIKEWFFLILFILVSVMACAQVGGSGFLRKEFLEYENVAILPFEGDDTGEMSKAFARGFQKRFPQISILGGRRFLDDPREEKFNLYQMDDATRLKIGRRVGAQALITGAIYSPSILSWFLQVKIMDVETGRIMGRSTVEIDSLSATNIEEAARLAVEQLSPR
;
A
#
# COMPACT_ATOMS: atom_id res chain seq x y z
N MET A 1 27.73 -51.29 19.75
CA MET A 1 28.27 -49.95 19.67
C MET A 1 27.64 -49.18 18.46
N ASN A 2 26.28 -48.93 18.45
CA ASN A 2 25.57 -48.33 17.32
C ASN A 2 24.32 -47.47 17.69
N ARG A 3 24.25 -46.99 18.95
CA ARG A 3 23.08 -46.15 19.36
C ARG A 3 23.29 -44.65 19.25
N VAL A 4 24.50 -44.20 19.02
CA VAL A 4 24.81 -42.74 19.02
C VAL A 4 24.56 -42.08 17.65
N ASN A 5 24.56 -42.85 16.57
CA ASN A 5 24.34 -42.29 15.22
C ASN A 5 22.85 -41.93 14.94
N GLY A 6 21.91 -42.68 15.51
CA GLY A 6 20.49 -42.41 15.31
C GLY A 6 19.99 -41.09 15.92
N ILE A 7 20.59 -40.63 17.02
CA ILE A 7 20.20 -39.38 17.69
C ILE A 7 20.64 -38.16 16.86
N LYS A 8 21.81 -38.25 16.24
CA LYS A 8 22.31 -37.15 15.37
C LYS A 8 21.45 -37.00 14.09
N GLU A 9 21.05 -38.12 13.51
CA GLU A 9 20.20 -38.08 12.29
C GLU A 9 18.80 -37.53 12.60
N TRP A 10 18.22 -37.91 13.76
CA TRP A 10 16.94 -37.37 14.21
C TRP A 10 17.02 -35.86 14.52
N PHE A 11 18.12 -35.40 15.08
CA PHE A 11 18.33 -33.98 15.35
C PHE A 11 18.42 -33.14 14.08
N PHE A 12 19.12 -33.64 13.05
CA PHE A 12 19.18 -32.98 11.75
C PHE A 12 17.82 -32.96 11.04
N LEU A 13 17.03 -34.01 11.17
CA LEU A 13 15.69 -34.11 10.58
C LEU A 13 14.71 -33.14 11.25
N ILE A 14 14.73 -33.01 12.56
CA ILE A 14 13.94 -32.05 13.33
C ILE A 14 14.37 -30.62 13.00
N LEU A 15 15.66 -30.34 12.92
CA LEU A 15 16.19 -29.03 12.57
C LEU A 15 15.80 -28.63 11.14
N PHE A 16 15.82 -29.59 10.20
CA PHE A 16 15.41 -29.35 8.81
C PHE A 16 13.90 -29.06 8.70
N ILE A 17 13.07 -29.77 9.47
CA ILE A 17 11.62 -29.51 9.54
C ILE A 17 11.35 -28.14 10.17
N LEU A 18 12.06 -27.76 11.24
CA LEU A 18 11.91 -26.45 11.88
C LEU A 18 12.30 -25.29 10.97
N VAL A 19 13.36 -25.44 10.17
CA VAL A 19 13.78 -24.42 9.18
C VAL A 19 12.78 -24.33 8.02
N SER A 20 12.19 -25.46 7.61
CA SER A 20 11.19 -25.47 6.52
C SER A 20 9.87 -24.81 6.91
N VAL A 21 9.48 -24.84 8.19
CA VAL A 21 8.25 -24.19 8.68
C VAL A 21 8.39 -22.68 8.79
N MET A 22 9.60 -22.14 8.97
CA MET A 22 9.82 -20.69 9.01
C MET A 22 9.77 -20.00 7.64
N ALA A 23 9.77 -20.74 6.54
CA ALA A 23 9.79 -20.18 5.18
C ALA A 23 8.41 -19.80 4.60
N CYS A 24 7.30 -20.01 5.32
CA CYS A 24 5.93 -19.86 4.80
C CYS A 24 5.13 -18.66 5.30
N ALA A 25 5.74 -17.67 5.93
CA ALA A 25 5.04 -16.42 6.28
C ALA A 25 5.42 -15.31 5.29
N GLN A 26 5.12 -15.49 4.02
CA GLN A 26 5.16 -14.38 3.06
C GLN A 26 3.75 -13.79 2.96
N VAL A 27 3.57 -12.61 3.52
CA VAL A 27 2.42 -11.75 3.24
C VAL A 27 2.38 -11.56 1.73
N GLY A 28 1.37 -12.13 1.09
CA GLY A 28 1.21 -12.11 -0.36
C GLY A 28 0.87 -10.70 -0.83
N GLY A 29 1.78 -10.04 -1.51
CA GLY A 29 1.54 -8.76 -2.14
C GLY A 29 1.96 -8.78 -3.60
N SER A 30 1.29 -8.00 -4.44
CA SER A 30 1.66 -7.81 -5.85
C SER A 30 1.60 -6.33 -6.21
N GLY A 31 2.51 -5.88 -7.05
CA GLY A 31 2.49 -4.51 -7.49
C GLY A 31 3.41 -4.23 -8.67
N PHE A 32 3.27 -3.04 -9.21
CA PHE A 32 4.15 -2.48 -10.22
C PHE A 32 4.16 -0.96 -10.13
N LEU A 33 5.20 -0.37 -10.65
CA LEU A 33 5.33 1.06 -10.89
C LEU A 33 5.96 1.26 -12.27
N ARG A 34 5.42 2.16 -13.09
CA ARG A 34 6.03 2.53 -14.37
C ARG A 34 7.24 3.41 -14.14
N LYS A 35 8.29 3.21 -14.92
CA LYS A 35 9.54 3.99 -14.77
C LYS A 35 9.33 5.48 -14.94
N GLU A 36 8.43 5.87 -15.84
CA GLU A 36 8.10 7.28 -16.13
C GLU A 36 7.57 8.02 -14.88
N PHE A 37 6.99 7.28 -13.91
CA PHE A 37 6.56 7.87 -12.65
C PHE A 37 7.71 8.48 -11.83
N LEU A 38 8.92 7.97 -11.97
CA LEU A 38 10.09 8.48 -11.25
C LEU A 38 10.53 9.89 -11.72
N GLU A 39 10.00 10.35 -12.84
CA GLU A 39 10.24 11.69 -13.38
C GLU A 39 9.27 12.74 -12.81
N TYR A 40 8.27 12.29 -12.02
CA TYR A 40 7.31 13.20 -11.41
C TYR A 40 7.91 13.89 -10.19
N GLU A 41 7.58 15.18 -10.05
CA GLU A 41 8.06 16.02 -8.95
C GLU A 41 7.05 16.08 -7.80
N ASN A 42 5.77 15.88 -8.11
CA ASN A 42 4.72 16.01 -7.12
C ASN A 42 3.54 15.06 -7.35
N VAL A 43 2.94 14.64 -6.23
CA VAL A 43 1.77 13.77 -6.22
C VAL A 43 0.77 14.27 -5.18
N ALA A 44 -0.50 13.94 -5.37
CA ALA A 44 -1.51 14.08 -4.32
C ALA A 44 -1.94 12.70 -3.82
N ILE A 45 -2.08 12.54 -2.51
CA ILE A 45 -2.59 11.33 -1.89
C ILE A 45 -3.97 11.65 -1.33
N LEU A 46 -5.01 11.01 -1.85
CA LEU A 46 -6.36 11.11 -1.29
C LEU A 46 -6.50 10.19 -0.08
N PRO A 47 -7.41 10.51 0.84
CA PRO A 47 -7.82 9.58 1.88
C PRO A 47 -8.23 8.24 1.26
N PHE A 48 -7.85 7.15 1.90
CA PHE A 48 -8.16 5.82 1.38
C PHE A 48 -9.59 5.44 1.71
N GLU A 49 -10.26 4.83 0.76
CA GLU A 49 -11.59 4.29 0.94
C GLU A 49 -11.57 3.16 1.98
N GLY A 50 -12.49 3.17 2.95
CA GLY A 50 -12.47 2.23 4.08
C GLY A 50 -11.48 2.56 5.20
N ASP A 51 -10.78 3.70 5.12
CA ASP A 51 -9.85 4.19 6.15
C ASP A 51 -10.52 5.29 6.99
N ASP A 52 -11.52 4.91 7.79
CA ASP A 52 -12.33 5.86 8.56
C ASP A 52 -11.51 6.70 9.56
N THR A 53 -10.37 6.18 10.01
CA THR A 53 -9.46 6.87 10.93
C THR A 53 -8.41 7.73 10.23
N GLY A 54 -8.18 7.48 8.94
CA GLY A 54 -7.10 8.08 8.15
C GLY A 54 -5.70 7.58 8.52
N GLU A 55 -5.59 6.54 9.35
CA GLU A 55 -4.28 6.04 9.80
C GLU A 55 -3.54 5.29 8.69
N MET A 56 -4.25 4.52 7.86
CA MET A 56 -3.63 3.82 6.73
C MET A 56 -3.10 4.81 5.69
N SER A 57 -3.89 5.82 5.35
CA SER A 57 -3.48 6.88 4.41
C SER A 57 -2.24 7.63 4.90
N LYS A 58 -2.18 7.95 6.20
CA LYS A 58 -1.02 8.60 6.82
C LYS A 58 0.21 7.69 6.85
N ALA A 59 0.02 6.42 7.23
CA ALA A 59 1.11 5.43 7.24
C ALA A 59 1.69 5.24 5.84
N PHE A 60 0.81 5.11 4.84
CA PHE A 60 1.23 5.03 3.44
C PHE A 60 2.00 6.28 3.00
N ALA A 61 1.51 7.48 3.30
CA ALA A 61 2.18 8.73 2.96
C ALA A 61 3.59 8.83 3.56
N ARG A 62 3.75 8.41 4.84
CA ARG A 62 5.08 8.34 5.49
C ARG A 62 6.02 7.36 4.78
N GLY A 63 5.55 6.16 4.48
CA GLY A 63 6.32 5.14 3.76
C GLY A 63 6.70 5.59 2.35
N PHE A 64 5.74 6.19 1.64
CA PHE A 64 5.94 6.73 0.29
C PHE A 64 7.00 7.84 0.28
N GLN A 65 6.90 8.82 1.18
CA GLN A 65 7.87 9.92 1.27
C GLN A 65 9.28 9.41 1.61
N LYS A 66 9.39 8.37 2.44
CA LYS A 66 10.67 7.74 2.76
C LYS A 66 11.30 7.04 1.54
N ARG A 67 10.47 6.40 0.71
CA ARG A 67 10.94 5.66 -0.47
C ARG A 67 11.22 6.55 -1.68
N PHE A 68 10.44 7.61 -1.84
CA PHE A 68 10.53 8.56 -2.96
C PHE A 68 10.73 9.99 -2.42
N PRO A 69 11.88 10.27 -1.77
CA PRO A 69 12.11 11.56 -1.11
C PRO A 69 12.16 12.74 -2.09
N GLN A 70 12.42 12.48 -3.38
CA GLN A 70 12.44 13.48 -4.44
C GLN A 70 11.04 13.92 -4.88
N ILE A 71 9.98 13.17 -4.55
CA ILE A 71 8.61 13.46 -4.95
C ILE A 71 7.90 14.17 -3.80
N SER A 72 7.41 15.37 -4.03
CA SER A 72 6.64 16.13 -3.05
C SER A 72 5.20 15.63 -2.96
N ILE A 73 4.70 15.43 -1.74
CA ILE A 73 3.29 15.11 -1.51
C ILE A 73 2.52 16.41 -1.32
N LEU A 74 1.60 16.71 -2.24
CA LEU A 74 0.73 17.88 -2.16
C LEU A 74 -0.51 17.59 -1.31
N GLY A 75 -0.83 18.47 -0.40
CA GLY A 75 -2.18 18.72 0.09
C GLY A 75 -2.86 17.70 1.02
N GLY A 76 -2.17 16.97 1.88
CA GLY A 76 -2.81 15.96 2.74
C GLY A 76 -3.99 16.45 3.62
N ARG A 77 -3.99 17.65 4.19
CA ARG A 77 -5.08 18.19 5.02
C ARG A 77 -5.96 19.23 4.33
N ARG A 78 -5.42 19.98 3.37
CA ARG A 78 -6.15 21.11 2.75
C ARG A 78 -7.36 20.70 1.91
N PHE A 79 -7.45 19.44 1.49
CA PHE A 79 -8.59 18.92 0.73
C PHE A 79 -9.83 18.65 1.56
N LEU A 80 -9.65 18.40 2.87
CA LEU A 80 -10.74 18.07 3.77
C LEU A 80 -11.23 19.27 4.57
N ASP A 81 -10.45 20.37 4.56
CA ASP A 81 -10.69 21.53 5.41
C ASP A 81 -11.34 22.71 4.68
N ASP A 82 -11.65 22.64 3.37
CA ASP A 82 -12.40 23.70 2.70
C ASP A 82 -13.91 23.51 2.99
N PRO A 83 -14.52 24.35 3.87
CA PRO A 83 -15.93 24.22 4.21
C PRO A 83 -16.88 24.55 3.05
N ARG A 84 -16.35 24.96 1.89
CA ARG A 84 -17.11 25.24 0.67
C ARG A 84 -17.22 24.04 -0.25
N GLU A 85 -16.48 22.97 0.01
CA GLU A 85 -16.59 21.75 -0.76
C GLU A 85 -17.60 20.84 -0.05
N GLU A 86 -18.71 20.55 -0.74
CA GLU A 86 -19.62 19.45 -0.41
C GLU A 86 -18.79 18.28 0.12
N LYS A 87 -19.24 17.68 1.21
CA LYS A 87 -18.64 16.47 1.78
C LYS A 87 -18.47 15.46 0.63
N PHE A 88 -17.29 15.47 0.01
CA PHE A 88 -16.97 14.52 -1.06
C PHE A 88 -17.14 13.13 -0.47
N ASN A 89 -18.17 12.44 -0.94
CA ASN A 89 -18.33 11.04 -0.61
C ASN A 89 -17.27 10.26 -1.40
N LEU A 90 -16.08 10.13 -0.82
CA LEU A 90 -14.94 9.43 -1.42
C LEU A 90 -15.30 8.02 -1.89
N TYR A 91 -16.29 7.40 -1.23
CA TYR A 91 -16.78 6.06 -1.54
C TYR A 91 -17.56 5.96 -2.86
N GLN A 92 -18.08 7.08 -3.36
CA GLN A 92 -18.88 7.11 -4.60
C GLN A 92 -18.20 7.88 -5.73
N MET A 93 -16.93 8.30 -5.50
CA MET A 93 -16.23 9.13 -6.46
C MET A 93 -15.63 8.28 -7.57
N ASP A 94 -16.00 8.57 -8.81
CA ASP A 94 -15.37 7.97 -9.98
C ASP A 94 -13.94 8.50 -10.23
N ASP A 95 -13.18 7.79 -11.05
CA ASP A 95 -11.80 8.18 -11.37
C ASP A 95 -11.73 9.55 -12.06
N ALA A 96 -12.72 9.91 -12.86
CA ALA A 96 -12.74 11.21 -13.56
C ALA A 96 -12.86 12.37 -12.55
N THR A 97 -13.68 12.22 -11.52
CA THR A 97 -13.82 13.19 -10.43
C THR A 97 -12.53 13.26 -9.59
N ARG A 98 -11.94 12.12 -9.27
CA ARG A 98 -10.64 12.05 -8.57
C ARG A 98 -9.54 12.78 -9.33
N LEU A 99 -9.46 12.60 -10.66
CA LEU A 99 -8.49 13.29 -11.51
C LEU A 99 -8.72 14.81 -11.56
N LYS A 100 -9.98 15.28 -11.49
CA LYS A 100 -10.28 16.73 -11.38
C LYS A 100 -9.68 17.32 -10.10
N ILE A 101 -9.74 16.58 -8.99
CA ILE A 101 -9.10 16.99 -7.73
C ILE A 101 -7.58 17.11 -7.93
N GLY A 102 -6.95 16.09 -8.52
CA GLY A 102 -5.52 16.11 -8.79
C GLY A 102 -5.08 17.33 -9.62
N ARG A 103 -5.83 17.64 -10.70
CA ARG A 103 -5.59 18.85 -11.53
C ARG A 103 -5.71 20.13 -10.73
N ARG A 104 -6.74 20.24 -9.91
CA ARG A 104 -7.01 21.45 -9.12
C ARG A 104 -5.88 21.78 -8.15
N VAL A 105 -5.18 20.78 -7.64
CA VAL A 105 -4.05 20.98 -6.73
C VAL A 105 -2.71 21.05 -7.43
N GLY A 106 -2.69 20.86 -8.73
CA GLY A 106 -1.47 20.88 -9.52
C GLY A 106 -0.61 19.62 -9.35
N ALA A 107 -1.21 18.50 -8.96
CA ALA A 107 -0.49 17.23 -8.88
C ALA A 107 -0.28 16.62 -10.27
N GLN A 108 0.88 16.02 -10.50
CA GLN A 108 1.18 15.27 -11.72
C GLN A 108 0.61 13.85 -11.64
N ALA A 109 0.60 13.25 -10.45
CA ALA A 109 -0.09 11.99 -10.22
C ALA A 109 -0.98 12.04 -8.99
N LEU A 110 -2.01 11.21 -9.03
CA LEU A 110 -2.96 11.00 -7.95
C LEU A 110 -2.82 9.59 -7.41
N ILE A 111 -2.65 9.49 -6.09
CA ILE A 111 -2.58 8.23 -5.37
C ILE A 111 -3.90 8.05 -4.62
N THR A 112 -4.57 6.93 -4.88
CA THR A 112 -5.80 6.52 -4.20
C THR A 112 -5.59 5.15 -3.59
N GLY A 113 -6.30 4.85 -2.52
CA GLY A 113 -6.28 3.53 -1.89
C GLY A 113 -7.69 3.11 -1.48
N ALA A 114 -7.87 1.80 -1.32
CA ALA A 114 -9.07 1.21 -0.78
C ALA A 114 -8.70 0.06 0.16
N ILE A 115 -9.36 0.02 1.32
CA ILE A 115 -9.34 -1.11 2.23
C ILE A 115 -10.66 -1.83 2.06
N TYR A 116 -10.61 -3.11 1.72
CA TYR A 116 -11.82 -3.90 1.53
C TYR A 116 -11.62 -5.32 2.03
N SER A 117 -12.72 -5.96 2.40
CA SER A 117 -12.75 -7.33 2.88
C SER A 117 -13.70 -8.15 2.01
N PRO A 118 -13.18 -9.01 1.11
CA PRO A 118 -14.02 -9.91 0.33
C PRO A 118 -14.57 -11.08 1.16
N SER A 119 -14.02 -11.30 2.36
CA SER A 119 -14.45 -12.33 3.31
C SER A 119 -14.23 -11.85 4.73
N ILE A 120 -14.83 -12.53 5.71
CA ILE A 120 -14.65 -12.20 7.14
C ILE A 120 -13.23 -12.44 7.66
N LEU A 121 -12.39 -13.12 6.88
CA LEU A 121 -11.05 -13.57 7.32
C LEU A 121 -9.90 -12.80 6.67
N SER A 122 -10.16 -12.04 5.62
CA SER A 122 -9.09 -11.38 4.85
C SER A 122 -9.44 -9.94 4.52
N TRP A 123 -8.53 -9.04 4.82
CA TRP A 123 -8.56 -7.64 4.44
C TRP A 123 -7.51 -7.36 3.37
N PHE A 124 -7.78 -6.44 2.49
CA PHE A 124 -6.84 -6.05 1.45
C PHE A 124 -6.70 -4.53 1.41
N LEU A 125 -5.45 -4.09 1.31
CA LEU A 125 -5.12 -2.73 0.90
C LEU A 125 -4.79 -2.74 -0.58
N GLN A 126 -5.55 -2.04 -1.39
CA GLN A 126 -5.22 -1.78 -2.79
C GLN A 126 -4.87 -0.31 -2.96
N VAL A 127 -3.73 -0.04 -3.59
CA VAL A 127 -3.29 1.32 -3.94
C VAL A 127 -3.21 1.43 -5.45
N LYS A 128 -3.65 2.57 -5.98
CA LYS A 128 -3.61 2.91 -7.40
C LYS A 128 -2.99 4.30 -7.57
N ILE A 129 -2.03 4.41 -8.50
CA ILE A 129 -1.39 5.65 -8.90
C ILE A 129 -1.83 5.96 -10.32
N MET A 130 -2.40 7.14 -10.52
CA MET A 130 -2.90 7.59 -11.82
C MET A 130 -2.20 8.88 -12.24
N ASP A 131 -1.79 8.96 -13.48
CA ASP A 131 -1.40 10.21 -14.11
C ASP A 131 -2.60 11.14 -14.18
N VAL A 132 -2.46 12.37 -13.71
CA VAL A 132 -3.58 13.31 -13.56
C VAL A 132 -4.04 13.85 -14.91
N GLU A 133 -3.15 13.97 -15.88
CA GLU A 133 -3.46 14.53 -17.20
C GLU A 133 -4.19 13.49 -18.06
N THR A 134 -3.62 12.29 -18.15
CA THR A 134 -4.08 11.24 -19.08
C THR A 134 -5.04 10.22 -18.44
N GLY A 135 -5.09 10.13 -17.11
CA GLY A 135 -5.81 9.09 -16.38
C GLY A 135 -5.15 7.69 -16.45
N ARG A 136 -3.96 7.60 -17.05
CA ARG A 136 -3.23 6.33 -17.19
C ARG A 136 -2.77 5.82 -15.83
N ILE A 137 -2.89 4.51 -15.61
CA ILE A 137 -2.38 3.88 -14.39
C ILE A 137 -0.85 3.81 -14.46
N MET A 138 -0.20 4.50 -13.55
CA MET A 138 1.25 4.57 -13.39
C MET A 138 1.77 3.51 -12.43
N GLY A 139 0.95 3.09 -11.48
CA GLY A 139 1.31 2.05 -10.51
C GLY A 139 0.10 1.46 -9.81
N ARG A 140 0.29 0.27 -9.30
CA ARG A 140 -0.68 -0.43 -8.45
C ARG A 140 0.05 -1.30 -7.46
N SER A 141 -0.48 -1.41 -6.26
CA SER A 141 -0.08 -2.45 -5.31
C SER A 141 -1.30 -3.02 -4.60
N THR A 142 -1.21 -4.27 -4.20
CA THR A 142 -2.23 -4.96 -3.41
C THR A 142 -1.52 -5.76 -2.34
N VAL A 143 -1.95 -5.59 -1.09
CA VAL A 143 -1.39 -6.26 0.09
C VAL A 143 -2.52 -6.88 0.87
N GLU A 144 -2.37 -8.11 1.29
CA GLU A 144 -3.27 -8.77 2.23
C GLU A 144 -2.94 -8.35 3.66
N ILE A 145 -3.97 -8.17 4.48
CA ILE A 145 -3.86 -7.69 5.86
C ILE A 145 -4.65 -8.66 6.74
N ASP A 146 -4.02 -9.23 7.75
CA ASP A 146 -4.68 -10.16 8.67
C ASP A 146 -5.69 -9.46 9.59
N SER A 147 -5.38 -8.23 10.02
CA SER A 147 -6.28 -7.41 10.83
C SER A 147 -5.92 -5.93 10.75
N LEU A 148 -6.86 -5.04 11.11
CA LEU A 148 -6.65 -3.58 11.13
C LEU A 148 -6.11 -3.08 12.48
N SER A 149 -5.17 -3.79 13.10
CA SER A 149 -4.42 -3.30 14.25
C SER A 149 -3.40 -2.22 13.83
N ALA A 150 -2.99 -1.35 14.75
CA ALA A 150 -2.03 -0.29 14.44
C ALA A 150 -0.71 -0.83 13.83
N THR A 151 -0.19 -1.95 14.36
CA THR A 151 1.01 -2.60 13.84
C THR A 151 0.81 -3.11 12.42
N ASN A 152 -0.34 -3.73 12.14
CA ASN A 152 -0.64 -4.27 10.81
C ASN A 152 -0.91 -3.15 9.80
N ILE A 153 -1.46 -2.02 10.22
CA ILE A 153 -1.64 -0.82 9.38
C ILE A 153 -0.29 -0.30 8.90
N GLU A 154 0.67 -0.11 9.80
CA GLU A 154 2.01 0.36 9.44
C GLU A 154 2.73 -0.63 8.52
N GLU A 155 2.62 -1.92 8.83
CA GLU A 155 3.23 -2.98 8.02
C GLU A 155 2.60 -3.08 6.63
N ALA A 156 1.27 -3.06 6.53
CA ALA A 156 0.55 -3.09 5.27
C ALA A 156 0.90 -1.87 4.39
N ALA A 157 0.95 -0.68 4.99
CA ALA A 157 1.33 0.53 4.29
C ALA A 157 2.78 0.45 3.77
N ARG A 158 3.72 -0.06 4.58
CA ARG A 158 5.11 -0.29 4.19
C ARG A 158 5.20 -1.26 3.01
N LEU A 159 4.54 -2.41 3.11
CA LEU A 159 4.52 -3.43 2.06
C LEU A 159 3.89 -2.90 0.77
N ALA A 160 2.78 -2.14 0.88
CA ALA A 160 2.15 -1.54 -0.29
C ALA A 160 3.11 -0.60 -1.05
N VAL A 161 3.91 0.18 -0.32
CA VAL A 161 4.95 1.03 -0.92
C VAL A 161 6.09 0.20 -1.52
N GLU A 162 6.51 -0.88 -0.87
CA GLU A 162 7.59 -1.76 -1.37
C GLU A 162 7.20 -2.49 -2.65
N GLN A 163 5.93 -2.86 -2.81
CA GLN A 163 5.39 -3.47 -4.03
C GLN A 163 5.40 -2.51 -5.24
N LEU A 164 5.49 -1.21 -5.02
CA LEU A 164 5.62 -0.20 -6.07
C LEU A 164 7.05 -0.20 -6.64
N SER A 165 7.44 -1.30 -7.25
CA SER A 165 8.77 -1.47 -7.85
C SER A 165 8.73 -1.13 -9.33
N PRO A 166 9.69 -0.31 -9.82
CA PRO A 166 9.77 0.08 -11.22
C PRO A 166 9.97 -1.13 -12.14
N ARG A 167 9.20 -1.17 -13.22
CA ARG A 167 9.30 -2.20 -14.27
C ARG A 167 9.48 -1.55 -15.63
#